data_1b93aa36ae840c38b816511c70c5de18
#
_entry.id   1b93aa36ae840c38b816511c70c5de18
#
_cell.length_a   1.000
_cell.length_b   1.000
_cell.length_c   1.000
_cell.angle_alpha   90.00
_cell.angle_beta   90.00
_cell.angle_gamma   90.00
#
_symmetry.space_group_name_H-M   'P 1'
#
loop_
_entity.id
_entity.type
_entity.pdbx_description
1 polymer ?
#
loop_
_entity_poly.entity_id
_entity_poly.type
_entity_poly.pdbx_seq_one_letter_code
_entity_poly.pdbx_strand_id
1 'polypeptide(L)'
;WFQGRMEFGPRALGGRSILGDPRSDKMQKNLNLKVKYRESFRPFAPSILREDVKDWFEMDCDSPYMLFVANVKKDKVFKLSKDQKKLFGIDLLNVKKSEIPAVTHIDYSARIQIVSKETNLLYYKLISKFKEKTNCPVLVNTSFNIRGEPIVCTPEDAFKCFMGTELDVLAVGNYLLFKEEQDKDLKEDYKERYELD
;
A
#
# COMPACT_ATOMS: atom_id res chain seq x y z
N TRP A 1 -6.20 2.91 7.50
CA TRP A 1 -7.41 3.48 6.91
C TRP A 1 -8.57 2.52 7.04
N PHE A 2 -9.54 2.88 7.88
CA PHE A 2 -10.73 2.09 8.20
C PHE A 2 -11.97 2.94 7.95
N GLN A 3 -12.69 2.68 6.85
CA GLN A 3 -13.80 3.52 6.41
C GLN A 3 -14.97 2.69 5.86
N GLY A 4 -16.18 3.08 6.25
CA GLY A 4 -17.41 2.52 5.72
C GLY A 4 -17.54 0.99 5.86
N ARG A 5 -18.19 0.36 4.91
CA ARG A 5 -18.36 -1.10 4.87
C ARG A 5 -17.07 -1.80 4.42
N MET A 6 -16.82 -2.98 5.00
CA MET A 6 -15.72 -3.85 4.59
C MET A 6 -15.95 -4.37 3.18
N GLU A 7 -14.87 -4.54 2.43
CA GLU A 7 -14.89 -5.21 1.12
C GLU A 7 -15.34 -6.67 1.26
N PHE A 8 -16.17 -7.11 0.31
CA PHE A 8 -16.53 -8.51 0.18
C PHE A 8 -15.55 -9.20 -0.78
N GLY A 9 -14.47 -9.75 -0.23
CA GLY A 9 -13.43 -10.39 -1.03
C GLY A 9 -12.03 -10.31 -0.40
N PRO A 10 -11.01 -10.90 -1.06
CA PRO A 10 -9.67 -11.07 -0.49
C PRO A 10 -8.79 -9.80 -0.60
N ARG A 11 -9.29 -8.71 -1.20
CA ARG A 11 -8.52 -7.48 -1.44
C ARG A 11 -9.09 -6.32 -0.66
N ALA A 12 -8.22 -5.55 -0.01
CA ALA A 12 -8.57 -4.24 0.50
C ALA A 12 -8.57 -3.22 -0.64
N LEU A 13 -9.66 -2.50 -0.80
CA LEU A 13 -9.90 -1.58 -1.92
C LEU A 13 -10.22 -0.16 -1.43
N GLY A 14 -9.79 0.20 -0.23
CA GLY A 14 -9.98 1.52 0.37
C GLY A 14 -11.02 1.57 1.49
N GLY A 15 -11.49 0.42 2.00
CA GLY A 15 -12.32 0.32 3.20
C GLY A 15 -11.55 -0.21 4.41
N ARG A 16 -10.73 -1.22 4.22
CA ARG A 16 -9.86 -1.86 5.22
C ARG A 16 -8.43 -1.95 4.69
N SER A 17 -7.77 -0.79 4.60
CA SER A 17 -6.49 -0.65 3.89
C SER A 17 -5.39 -0.10 4.77
N ILE A 18 -4.18 -0.64 4.63
CA ILE A 18 -2.95 0.02 5.02
C ILE A 18 -2.45 0.77 3.80
N LEU A 19 -2.23 2.07 3.97
CA LEU A 19 -1.81 2.98 2.92
C LEU A 19 -0.38 3.47 3.18
N GLY A 20 0.34 3.77 2.12
CA GLY A 20 1.69 4.32 2.22
C GLY A 20 2.07 5.19 1.03
N ASP A 21 3.12 5.97 1.19
CA ASP A 21 3.69 6.79 0.11
C ASP A 21 4.50 5.91 -0.85
N PRO A 22 4.09 5.73 -2.11
CA PRO A 22 4.76 4.84 -3.05
C PRO A 22 6.12 5.35 -3.52
N ARG A 23 6.44 6.63 -3.32
CA ARG A 23 7.68 7.30 -3.74
C ARG A 23 8.87 6.97 -2.84
N SER A 24 8.59 6.49 -1.62
CA SER A 24 9.62 6.15 -0.64
C SER A 24 10.31 4.83 -0.99
N ASP A 25 11.63 4.86 -1.12
CA ASP A 25 12.47 3.68 -1.40
C ASP A 25 12.44 2.65 -0.25
N LYS A 26 12.11 3.11 0.97
CA LYS A 26 12.06 2.28 2.18
C LYS A 26 10.67 1.73 2.47
N MET A 27 9.61 2.24 1.81
CA MET A 27 8.23 1.92 2.15
C MET A 27 7.93 0.42 2.04
N GLN A 28 8.33 -0.22 0.95
CA GLN A 28 8.12 -1.66 0.77
C GLN A 28 8.75 -2.49 1.90
N LYS A 29 10.01 -2.20 2.23
CA LYS A 29 10.73 -2.88 3.32
C LYS A 29 10.08 -2.62 4.68
N ASN A 30 9.76 -1.36 4.97
CA ASN A 30 9.14 -0.98 6.24
C ASN A 30 7.78 -1.66 6.43
N LEU A 31 6.90 -1.59 5.44
CA LEU A 31 5.58 -2.24 5.52
C LEU A 31 5.68 -3.75 5.70
N ASN A 32 6.62 -4.42 5.00
CA ASN A 32 6.78 -5.86 5.14
C ASN A 32 7.33 -6.26 6.52
N LEU A 33 8.39 -5.59 6.99
CA LEU A 33 9.09 -6.00 8.22
C LEU A 33 8.41 -5.51 9.49
N LYS A 34 7.83 -4.29 9.47
CA LYS A 34 7.36 -3.57 10.66
C LYS A 34 5.85 -3.62 10.86
N VAL A 35 5.11 -3.98 9.82
CA VAL A 35 3.65 -4.05 9.84
C VAL A 35 3.15 -5.43 9.47
N LYS A 36 3.62 -5.99 8.35
CA LYS A 36 3.15 -7.30 7.87
C LYS A 36 3.89 -8.49 8.50
N TYR A 37 5.02 -8.26 9.15
CA TYR A 37 5.87 -9.29 9.74
C TYR A 37 6.18 -10.44 8.78
N ARG A 38 6.59 -10.09 7.55
CA ARG A 38 6.88 -11.03 6.48
C ARG A 38 8.13 -10.62 5.70
N GLU A 39 8.50 -11.40 4.71
CA GLU A 39 9.70 -11.19 3.88
C GLU A 39 9.69 -9.82 3.20
N SER A 40 10.82 -9.11 3.28
CA SER A 40 10.96 -7.71 2.81
C SER A 40 10.71 -7.52 1.30
N PHE A 41 10.82 -8.59 0.52
CA PHE A 41 10.73 -8.57 -0.94
C PHE A 41 9.31 -8.67 -1.49
N ARG A 42 8.29 -8.98 -0.68
CA ARG A 42 6.91 -9.11 -1.17
C ARG A 42 6.42 -7.77 -1.75
N PRO A 43 5.87 -7.78 -2.98
CA PRO A 43 5.39 -6.55 -3.61
C PRO A 43 4.08 -6.07 -3.00
N PHE A 44 3.85 -4.76 -3.11
CA PHE A 44 2.58 -4.11 -2.80
C PHE A 44 1.90 -3.62 -4.07
N ALA A 45 0.59 -3.43 -3.99
CA ALA A 45 -0.23 -2.95 -5.08
C ALA A 45 -0.45 -1.43 -4.98
N PRO A 46 -0.48 -0.71 -6.11
CA PRO A 46 -0.90 0.68 -6.17
C PRO A 46 -2.42 0.81 -6.25
N SER A 47 -2.96 1.87 -5.60
CA SER A 47 -4.24 2.47 -5.96
C SER A 47 -3.98 3.78 -6.68
N ILE A 48 -4.64 4.01 -7.80
CA ILE A 48 -4.47 5.21 -8.64
C ILE A 48 -5.83 5.80 -9.02
N LEU A 49 -5.88 7.14 -9.19
CA LEU A 49 -7.05 7.81 -9.76
C LEU A 49 -7.28 7.39 -11.21
N ARG A 50 -8.56 7.17 -11.59
CA ARG A 50 -8.95 6.70 -12.93
C ARG A 50 -8.39 7.58 -14.05
N GLU A 51 -8.50 8.90 -13.89
CA GLU A 51 -8.05 9.88 -14.86
C GLU A 51 -6.54 9.91 -15.08
N ASP A 52 -5.75 9.43 -14.12
CA ASP A 52 -4.28 9.47 -14.16
C ASP A 52 -3.66 8.13 -14.62
N VAL A 53 -4.47 7.09 -14.85
CA VAL A 53 -3.95 5.74 -15.18
C VAL A 53 -3.04 5.76 -16.39
N LYS A 54 -3.46 6.45 -17.46
CA LYS A 54 -2.72 6.50 -18.74
C LYS A 54 -1.37 7.21 -18.64
N ASP A 55 -1.17 8.05 -17.64
CA ASP A 55 0.09 8.78 -17.42
C ASP A 55 1.09 7.97 -16.59
N TRP A 56 0.62 6.92 -15.89
CA TRP A 56 1.46 6.13 -14.98
C TRP A 56 1.62 4.67 -15.40
N PHE A 57 0.62 4.09 -16.08
CA PHE A 57 0.60 2.67 -16.42
C PHE A 57 0.21 2.43 -17.88
N GLU A 58 0.73 1.38 -18.46
CA GLU A 58 0.36 0.90 -19.80
C GLU A 58 -0.93 0.07 -19.71
N MET A 59 -2.06 0.75 -19.44
CA MET A 59 -3.35 0.12 -19.20
C MET A 59 -4.48 0.91 -19.86
N ASP A 60 -5.39 0.21 -20.53
CA ASP A 60 -6.51 0.77 -21.28
C ASP A 60 -7.89 0.26 -20.80
N CYS A 61 -7.92 -0.60 -19.80
CA CYS A 61 -9.14 -1.13 -19.20
C CYS A 61 -9.27 -0.77 -17.70
N ASP A 62 -10.48 -0.87 -17.15
CA ASP A 62 -10.73 -0.67 -15.73
C ASP A 62 -10.25 -1.85 -14.89
N SER A 63 -9.70 -1.55 -13.72
CA SER A 63 -9.29 -2.53 -12.70
C SER A 63 -9.71 -2.10 -11.29
N PRO A 64 -11.01 -2.03 -10.99
CA PRO A 64 -11.47 -1.56 -9.66
C PRO A 64 -11.18 -2.57 -8.54
N TYR A 65 -10.99 -3.84 -8.87
CA TYR A 65 -10.80 -4.93 -7.91
C TYR A 65 -9.36 -5.43 -7.77
N MET A 66 -8.38 -4.68 -8.28
CA MET A 66 -6.96 -5.05 -8.16
C MET A 66 -6.64 -6.45 -8.76
N LEU A 67 -7.21 -6.75 -9.94
CA LEU A 67 -7.05 -8.05 -10.59
C LEU A 67 -6.04 -8.03 -11.73
N PHE A 68 -5.87 -6.89 -12.40
CA PHE A 68 -5.02 -6.79 -13.57
C PHE A 68 -3.64 -6.23 -13.25
N VAL A 69 -2.67 -6.72 -14.00
CA VAL A 69 -1.27 -6.28 -13.95
C VAL A 69 -0.97 -5.51 -15.23
N ALA A 70 -0.28 -4.39 -15.11
CA ALA A 70 0.22 -3.62 -16.23
C ALA A 70 1.60 -3.02 -15.94
N ASN A 71 2.33 -2.67 -16.96
CA ASN A 71 3.64 -2.05 -16.85
C ASN A 71 3.52 -0.60 -16.39
N VAL A 72 4.48 -0.16 -15.59
CA VAL A 72 4.71 1.27 -15.32
C VAL A 72 5.19 1.94 -16.62
N LYS A 73 4.71 3.14 -16.92
CA LYS A 73 5.11 3.92 -18.08
C LYS A 73 6.62 4.13 -18.12
N LYS A 74 7.18 4.09 -19.33
CA LYS A 74 8.64 4.19 -19.56
C LYS A 74 9.26 5.51 -19.09
N ASP A 75 8.51 6.60 -19.14
CA ASP A 75 8.92 7.92 -18.64
C ASP A 75 8.92 8.01 -17.10
N LYS A 76 8.23 7.07 -16.41
CA LYS A 76 8.21 6.93 -14.95
C LYS A 76 9.25 5.93 -14.42
N VAL A 77 9.94 5.23 -15.31
CA VAL A 77 10.94 4.20 -14.97
C VAL A 77 12.35 4.76 -15.09
N PHE A 78 13.21 4.45 -14.13
CA PHE A 78 14.62 4.82 -14.15
C PHE A 78 15.48 3.78 -14.88
N LYS A 79 16.39 4.26 -15.72
CA LYS A 79 17.35 3.37 -16.39
C LYS A 79 18.39 2.89 -15.39
N LEU A 80 18.53 1.58 -15.27
CA LEU A 80 19.57 0.96 -14.45
C LEU A 80 20.96 1.27 -15.02
N SER A 81 21.92 1.61 -14.15
CA SER A 81 23.33 1.76 -14.51
C SER A 81 23.93 0.40 -14.95
N LYS A 82 25.12 0.43 -15.56
CA LYS A 82 25.82 -0.82 -15.94
C LYS A 82 26.08 -1.74 -14.75
N ASP A 83 26.38 -1.18 -13.58
CA ASP A 83 26.65 -1.96 -12.37
C ASP A 83 25.36 -2.48 -11.72
N GLN A 84 24.29 -1.68 -11.71
CA GLN A 84 22.98 -2.11 -11.23
C GLN A 84 22.38 -3.26 -12.06
N LYS A 85 22.68 -3.32 -13.37
CA LYS A 85 22.27 -4.45 -14.24
C LYS A 85 22.94 -5.78 -13.92
N LYS A 86 24.05 -5.77 -13.16
CA LYS A 86 24.74 -6.97 -12.70
C LYS A 86 24.20 -7.51 -11.37
N LEU A 87 23.37 -6.72 -10.68
CA LEU A 87 22.76 -7.10 -9.42
C LEU A 87 21.74 -8.22 -9.63
N PHE A 88 21.64 -9.09 -8.66
CA PHE A 88 20.72 -10.23 -8.67
C PHE A 88 19.96 -10.35 -7.34
N GLY A 89 18.75 -10.94 -7.38
CA GLY A 89 17.98 -11.24 -6.18
C GLY A 89 17.61 -9.99 -5.37
N ILE A 90 17.88 -10.01 -4.07
CA ILE A 90 17.50 -8.96 -3.11
C ILE A 90 18.21 -7.63 -3.39
N ASP A 91 19.45 -7.66 -3.90
CA ASP A 91 20.19 -6.43 -4.22
C ASP A 91 19.53 -5.66 -5.36
N LEU A 92 18.99 -6.35 -6.36
CA LEU A 92 18.21 -5.71 -7.44
C LEU A 92 16.88 -5.14 -6.94
N LEU A 93 16.27 -5.76 -5.93
CA LEU A 93 15.05 -5.25 -5.29
C LEU A 93 15.26 -3.89 -4.62
N ASN A 94 16.41 -3.68 -4.01
CA ASN A 94 16.75 -2.45 -3.30
C ASN A 94 17.08 -1.27 -4.23
N VAL A 95 17.17 -1.51 -5.55
CA VAL A 95 17.43 -0.44 -6.52
C VAL A 95 16.14 0.33 -6.79
N LYS A 96 16.21 1.65 -6.73
CA LYS A 96 15.11 2.52 -7.14
C LYS A 96 14.87 2.41 -8.65
N LYS A 97 13.74 1.81 -9.04
CA LYS A 97 13.42 1.47 -10.44
C LYS A 97 12.48 2.47 -11.11
N SER A 98 11.73 3.23 -10.32
CA SER A 98 10.69 4.13 -10.82
C SER A 98 10.44 5.30 -9.88
N GLU A 99 9.55 6.22 -10.26
CA GLU A 99 9.02 7.28 -9.37
C GLU A 99 8.17 6.72 -8.22
N ILE A 100 7.66 5.47 -8.33
CA ILE A 100 6.82 4.78 -7.35
C ILE A 100 7.43 3.42 -6.96
N PRO A 101 8.65 3.39 -6.41
CA PRO A 101 9.42 2.16 -6.19
C PRO A 101 8.73 1.16 -5.26
N ALA A 102 7.94 1.61 -4.30
CA ALA A 102 7.28 0.74 -3.34
C ALA A 102 6.19 -0.17 -3.95
N VAL A 103 5.71 0.15 -5.14
CA VAL A 103 4.65 -0.60 -5.85
C VAL A 103 5.07 -1.08 -7.24
N THR A 104 6.33 -0.87 -7.61
CA THR A 104 6.89 -1.33 -8.88
C THR A 104 7.64 -2.65 -8.68
N HIS A 105 7.18 -3.71 -9.35
CA HIS A 105 7.81 -5.03 -9.32
C HIS A 105 9.16 -5.04 -10.04
N ILE A 106 9.91 -6.16 -9.96
CA ILE A 106 11.23 -6.30 -10.60
C ILE A 106 11.14 -6.15 -12.12
N ASP A 107 10.07 -6.66 -12.70
CA ASP A 107 9.79 -6.61 -14.15
C ASP A 107 9.13 -5.30 -14.60
N TYR A 108 9.10 -4.28 -13.71
CA TYR A 108 8.47 -2.98 -13.93
C TYR A 108 6.95 -3.03 -14.05
N SER A 109 6.32 -4.13 -13.69
CA SER A 109 4.86 -4.24 -13.60
C SER A 109 4.32 -3.82 -12.24
N ALA A 110 2.99 -3.65 -12.16
CA ALA A 110 2.24 -3.47 -10.92
C ALA A 110 0.84 -4.05 -11.05
N ARG A 111 0.27 -4.58 -9.96
CA ARG A 111 -1.12 -5.02 -9.90
C ARG A 111 -2.00 -3.88 -9.43
N ILE A 112 -2.76 -3.29 -10.35
CA ILE A 112 -3.33 -1.96 -10.21
C ILE A 112 -4.76 -2.00 -9.69
N GLN A 113 -5.07 -1.14 -8.73
CA GLN A 113 -6.44 -0.76 -8.38
C GLN A 113 -6.73 0.63 -8.94
N ILE A 114 -7.75 0.74 -9.79
CA ILE A 114 -8.26 2.02 -10.28
C ILE A 114 -9.39 2.50 -9.37
N VAL A 115 -9.26 3.74 -8.88
CA VAL A 115 -10.22 4.39 -7.99
C VAL A 115 -10.95 5.50 -8.72
N SER A 116 -12.28 5.47 -8.68
CA SER A 116 -13.13 6.48 -9.26
C SER A 116 -14.04 7.14 -8.22
N LYS A 117 -14.61 8.29 -8.56
CA LYS A 117 -15.56 9.02 -7.70
C LYS A 117 -16.83 8.20 -7.43
N GLU A 118 -17.25 7.41 -8.43
CA GLU A 118 -18.48 6.63 -8.43
C GLU A 118 -18.37 5.42 -7.51
N THR A 119 -17.18 4.81 -7.42
CA THR A 119 -16.98 3.56 -6.67
C THR A 119 -16.61 3.81 -5.21
N ASN A 120 -15.74 4.80 -4.94
CA ASN A 120 -15.33 5.14 -3.57
C ASN A 120 -14.93 6.62 -3.48
N LEU A 121 -15.90 7.48 -3.29
CA LEU A 121 -15.69 8.94 -3.26
C LEU A 121 -14.70 9.37 -2.18
N LEU A 122 -14.75 8.77 -0.99
CA LEU A 122 -13.88 9.18 0.12
C LEU A 122 -12.42 8.81 -0.16
N TYR A 123 -12.19 7.61 -0.64
CA TYR A 123 -10.85 7.15 -1.01
C TYR A 123 -10.29 7.91 -2.23
N TYR A 124 -11.16 8.19 -3.20
CA TYR A 124 -10.83 9.07 -4.33
C TYR A 124 -10.36 10.46 -3.85
N LYS A 125 -11.09 11.08 -2.92
CA LYS A 125 -10.72 12.39 -2.35
C LYS A 125 -9.38 12.34 -1.60
N LEU A 126 -9.10 11.25 -0.88
CA LEU A 126 -7.82 11.07 -0.19
C LEU A 126 -6.65 11.05 -1.20
N ILE A 127 -6.76 10.23 -2.27
CA ILE A 127 -5.73 10.15 -3.31
C ILE A 127 -5.58 11.49 -4.04
N SER A 128 -6.71 12.18 -4.31
CA SER A 128 -6.69 13.52 -4.94
C SER A 128 -5.94 14.53 -4.08
N LYS A 129 -6.16 14.52 -2.76
CA LYS A 129 -5.42 15.40 -1.83
C LYS A 129 -3.94 15.04 -1.72
N PHE A 130 -3.62 13.76 -1.80
CA PHE A 130 -2.23 13.33 -1.88
C PHE A 130 -1.57 13.82 -3.18
N LYS A 131 -2.26 13.69 -4.32
CA LYS A 131 -1.81 14.20 -5.62
C LYS A 131 -1.57 15.72 -5.59
N GLU A 132 -2.50 16.51 -5.04
CA GLU A 132 -2.35 17.96 -4.91
C GLU A 132 -1.07 18.36 -4.16
N LYS A 133 -0.72 17.60 -3.11
CA LYS A 133 0.47 17.88 -2.26
C LYS A 133 1.77 17.34 -2.83
N THR A 134 1.73 16.32 -3.65
CA THR A 134 2.91 15.52 -4.00
C THR A 134 3.15 15.36 -5.49
N ASN A 135 2.20 15.78 -6.32
CA ASN A 135 2.12 15.53 -7.75
C ASN A 135 2.13 14.02 -8.12
N CYS A 136 1.76 13.14 -7.16
CA CYS A 136 1.68 11.70 -7.36
C CYS A 136 0.24 11.21 -7.09
N PRO A 137 -0.49 10.70 -8.10
CA PRO A 137 -1.87 10.23 -7.95
C PRO A 137 -1.97 8.79 -7.47
N VAL A 138 -0.90 8.25 -6.87
CA VAL A 138 -0.75 6.85 -6.50
C VAL A 138 -0.53 6.71 -5.00
N LEU A 139 -1.15 5.71 -4.37
CA LEU A 139 -0.86 5.26 -3.02
C LEU A 139 -0.51 3.76 -3.02
N VAL A 140 0.36 3.35 -2.09
CA VAL A 140 0.44 1.93 -1.72
C VAL A 140 -0.88 1.54 -1.08
N ASN A 141 -1.47 0.41 -1.50
CA ASN A 141 -2.64 -0.17 -0.87
C ASN A 141 -2.42 -1.66 -0.59
N THR A 142 -2.58 -2.04 0.68
CA THR A 142 -2.59 -3.44 1.10
C THR A 142 -3.66 -3.67 2.15
N SER A 143 -4.07 -4.93 2.37
CA SER A 143 -5.06 -5.29 3.39
C SER A 143 -4.65 -4.82 4.78
N PHE A 144 -5.64 -4.41 5.58
CA PHE A 144 -5.38 -3.99 6.96
C PHE A 144 -5.40 -5.22 7.87
N ASN A 145 -4.22 -5.83 8.02
CA ASN A 145 -3.92 -6.98 8.86
C ASN A 145 -2.41 -7.20 8.93
N ILE A 146 -1.95 -8.07 9.81
CA ILE A 146 -0.60 -8.66 9.76
C ILE A 146 -0.63 -10.00 8.99
N ARG A 147 0.50 -10.69 8.88
CA ARG A 147 0.56 -12.06 8.34
C ARG A 147 -0.20 -13.02 9.25
N GLY A 148 -0.98 -13.94 8.67
CA GLY A 148 -1.82 -14.91 9.38
C GLY A 148 -3.12 -14.32 9.97
N GLU A 149 -3.24 -13.01 10.10
CA GLU A 149 -4.42 -12.33 10.60
C GLU A 149 -5.48 -12.17 9.51
N PRO A 150 -6.79 -12.42 9.78
CA PRO A 150 -7.87 -11.96 8.93
C PRO A 150 -7.85 -10.45 8.78
N ILE A 151 -8.39 -9.93 7.66
CA ILE A 151 -8.54 -8.46 7.51
C ILE A 151 -9.40 -7.94 8.66
N VAL A 152 -8.96 -6.86 9.32
CA VAL A 152 -9.68 -6.24 10.44
C VAL A 152 -11.13 -5.94 10.04
N CYS A 153 -12.08 -6.34 10.87
CA CYS A 153 -13.50 -6.19 10.59
C CYS A 153 -14.11 -5.02 11.38
N THR A 154 -13.76 -4.91 12.66
CA THR A 154 -14.28 -3.90 13.59
C THR A 154 -13.27 -2.78 13.85
N PRO A 155 -13.71 -1.61 14.37
CA PRO A 155 -12.79 -0.56 14.84
C PRO A 155 -11.82 -1.06 15.91
N GLU A 156 -12.27 -1.97 16.78
CA GLU A 156 -11.46 -2.60 17.84
C GLU A 156 -10.34 -3.45 17.23
N ASP A 157 -10.64 -4.25 16.20
CA ASP A 157 -9.60 -5.02 15.48
C ASP A 157 -8.57 -4.07 14.85
N ALA A 158 -9.05 -3.00 14.21
CA ALA A 158 -8.18 -2.00 13.60
C ALA A 158 -7.28 -1.30 14.63
N PHE A 159 -7.82 -0.97 15.81
CA PHE A 159 -7.04 -0.37 16.90
C PHE A 159 -6.00 -1.34 17.45
N LYS A 160 -6.35 -2.61 17.68
CA LYS A 160 -5.41 -3.65 18.14
C LYS A 160 -4.27 -3.84 17.13
N CYS A 161 -4.60 -4.01 15.84
CA CYS A 161 -3.59 -4.13 14.78
C CYS A 161 -2.72 -2.88 14.67
N PHE A 162 -3.31 -1.67 14.80
CA PHE A 162 -2.58 -0.42 14.87
C PHE A 162 -1.62 -0.40 16.05
N MET A 163 -2.06 -0.69 17.26
CA MET A 163 -1.22 -0.67 18.47
C MET A 163 -0.13 -1.74 18.45
N GLY A 164 -0.41 -2.92 17.91
CA GLY A 164 0.52 -4.05 17.83
C GLY A 164 1.56 -3.97 16.70
N THR A 165 1.49 -2.96 15.82
CA THR A 165 2.39 -2.79 14.67
C THR A 165 3.07 -1.42 14.71
N GLU A 166 4.00 -1.16 13.77
CA GLU A 166 4.63 0.16 13.61
C GLU A 166 3.89 1.04 12.57
N LEU A 167 2.55 1.03 12.59
CA LEU A 167 1.74 2.00 11.86
C LEU A 167 1.81 3.36 12.55
N ASP A 168 1.95 4.45 11.78
CA ASP A 168 2.09 5.80 12.32
C ASP A 168 0.75 6.40 12.75
N VAL A 169 -0.29 6.20 11.92
CA VAL A 169 -1.61 6.82 12.08
C VAL A 169 -2.72 5.82 11.78
N LEU A 170 -3.76 5.79 12.60
CA LEU A 170 -5.03 5.13 12.32
C LEU A 170 -6.10 6.17 12.01
N ALA A 171 -6.63 6.14 10.77
CA ALA A 171 -7.82 6.90 10.38
C ALA A 171 -9.04 5.97 10.43
N VAL A 172 -9.92 6.16 11.39
CA VAL A 172 -11.12 5.35 11.60
C VAL A 172 -12.36 6.25 11.64
N GLY A 173 -13.22 6.14 10.62
CA GLY A 173 -14.33 7.07 10.44
C GLY A 173 -13.84 8.52 10.40
N ASN A 174 -14.32 9.35 11.32
CA ASN A 174 -13.94 10.76 11.43
C ASN A 174 -12.81 11.03 12.44
N TYR A 175 -12.18 9.97 12.98
CA TYR A 175 -11.13 10.09 13.97
C TYR A 175 -9.75 9.79 13.36
N LEU A 176 -8.74 10.53 13.83
CA LEU A 176 -7.33 10.28 13.57
C LEU A 176 -6.63 10.00 14.90
N LEU A 177 -5.97 8.85 14.99
CA LEU A 177 -5.19 8.47 16.13
C LEU A 177 -3.71 8.39 15.70
N PHE A 178 -2.88 9.22 16.30
CA PHE A 178 -1.44 9.18 16.10
C PHE A 178 -0.81 8.19 17.09
N LYS A 179 0.11 7.35 16.62
CA LYS A 179 0.73 6.32 17.46
C LYS A 179 1.43 6.91 18.70
N GLU A 180 2.11 8.01 18.52
CA GLU A 180 2.87 8.67 19.57
C GLU A 180 2.01 9.29 20.68
N GLU A 181 0.72 9.54 20.39
CA GLU A 181 -0.25 10.09 21.32
C GLU A 181 -1.01 9.00 22.12
N GLN A 182 -0.82 7.71 21.75
CA GLN A 182 -1.51 6.61 22.40
C GLN A 182 -0.77 6.14 23.66
N ASP A 183 -1.52 5.63 24.63
CA ASP A 183 -0.98 5.02 25.82
C ASP A 183 -0.13 3.79 25.44
N LYS A 184 1.13 3.80 25.89
CA LYS A 184 2.10 2.73 25.60
C LYS A 184 1.74 1.40 26.25
N ASP A 185 1.00 1.42 27.34
CA ASP A 185 0.55 0.22 28.05
C ASP A 185 -0.52 -0.56 27.24
N LEU A 186 -1.12 0.07 26.24
CA LEU A 186 -2.03 -0.59 25.29
C LEU A 186 -1.29 -1.36 24.17
N LYS A 187 0.04 -1.33 24.16
CA LYS A 187 0.83 -2.05 23.16
C LYS A 187 0.90 -3.53 23.53
N GLU A 188 0.23 -4.36 22.74
CA GLU A 188 0.35 -5.82 22.83
C GLU A 188 1.49 -6.34 21.94
N ASP A 189 2.09 -7.47 22.30
CA ASP A 189 2.94 -8.23 21.37
C ASP A 189 2.05 -8.92 20.34
N TYR A 190 1.84 -8.22 19.25
CA TYR A 190 0.90 -8.64 18.21
C TYR A 190 1.51 -9.64 17.23
N LYS A 191 2.85 -9.75 17.21
CA LYS A 191 3.60 -10.54 16.25
C LYS A 191 3.40 -12.04 16.43
N GLU A 192 3.25 -12.48 17.70
CA GLU A 192 3.10 -13.90 18.07
C GLU A 192 1.63 -14.34 18.17
N ARG A 193 0.69 -13.42 17.94
CA ARG A 193 -0.74 -13.68 18.13
C ARG A 193 -1.35 -14.61 17.08
N TYR A 194 -0.78 -14.66 15.89
CA TYR A 194 -1.28 -15.44 14.77
C TYR A 194 -0.22 -16.41 14.28
N GLU A 195 -0.64 -17.66 14.00
CA GLU A 195 0.25 -18.64 13.39
C GLU A 195 0.72 -18.17 12.01
N LEU A 196 1.98 -18.40 11.73
CA LEU A 196 2.56 -18.05 10.43
C LEU A 196 2.20 -19.13 9.42
N ASP A 197 1.62 -18.73 8.27
CA ASP A 197 1.34 -19.59 7.12
C ASP A 197 2.64 -20.15 6.49
#